data_f1e407ce2764cf141cbdab45bd0f468f
#
_entry.id   f1e407ce2764cf141cbdab45bd0f468f
#
_cell.length_a   1.000
_cell.length_b   1.000
_cell.length_c   1.000
_cell.angle_alpha   90.00
_cell.angle_beta   90.00
_cell.angle_gamma   90.00
#
_symmetry.space_group_name_H-M   'P 1'
#
loop_
_entity.id
_entity.type
_entity.pdbx_description
1 polymer ?
#
loop_
_entity_poly.entity_id
_entity_poly.type
_entity_poly.pdbx_seq_one_letter_code
_entity_poly.pdbx_strand_id
1 'polypeptide(L)'
;MLTDKVAIVTGASSGIGRAAALLFAREGAAVVANARGEAELQKLVSEIEAAGGRAVAVAGDVADEGTHRALLEAALGRFGGLDIALNNAGTVGPYKPLGEVMLEEWQHALAMNLTSAFLGARLQIPAMLERGGGSIVFTSTFVGTSVGIPGMGTYGASKAGIMGLVKGITADYGARGIRANALLPGGTDTPMAGDAAQKEWAAGLHALKRIAQPEEIARAALFLASPMASFVAGSALYADGGNAAVK
;
A
#
# COMPACT_ATOMS: atom_id res chain seq x y z
N MET A 1 -5.70 -1.07 18.61
CA MET A 1 -4.63 -2.00 18.16
C MET A 1 -3.31 -1.29 17.85
N LEU A 2 -3.37 -0.02 17.46
CA LEU A 2 -2.21 0.79 17.05
C LEU A 2 -1.97 2.00 17.98
N THR A 3 -2.36 1.89 19.24
CA THR A 3 -2.17 2.97 20.22
C THR A 3 -0.71 3.38 20.29
N ASP A 4 -0.45 4.69 20.25
CA ASP A 4 0.87 5.34 20.26
C ASP A 4 1.80 4.96 19.10
N LYS A 5 1.26 4.35 18.02
CA LYS A 5 2.01 4.07 16.80
C LYS A 5 1.93 5.24 15.83
N VAL A 6 2.97 5.37 15.02
CA VAL A 6 3.05 6.35 13.94
C VAL A 6 3.05 5.59 12.60
N ALA A 7 2.12 5.93 11.72
CA ALA A 7 1.93 5.26 10.44
C ALA A 7 2.06 6.23 9.26
N ILE A 8 2.86 5.89 8.26
CA ILE A 8 2.83 6.52 6.94
C ILE A 8 1.89 5.71 6.04
N VAL A 9 0.97 6.38 5.34
CA VAL A 9 0.06 5.77 4.36
C VAL A 9 0.16 6.53 3.04
N THR A 10 0.65 5.87 1.98
CA THR A 10 0.69 6.46 0.64
C THR A 10 -0.54 6.12 -0.19
N GLY A 11 -0.93 7.01 -1.12
CA GLY A 11 -2.17 6.86 -1.89
C GLY A 11 -3.43 7.04 -1.03
N ALA A 12 -3.36 7.91 -0.02
CA ALA A 12 -4.39 8.06 1.00
C ALA A 12 -5.60 8.94 0.59
N SER A 13 -5.60 9.54 -0.60
CA SER A 13 -6.71 10.40 -1.05
C SER A 13 -7.99 9.62 -1.40
N SER A 14 -7.89 8.32 -1.70
CA SER A 14 -9.04 7.51 -2.13
C SER A 14 -8.84 6.02 -1.85
N GLY A 15 -9.89 5.23 -2.06
CA GLY A 15 -9.85 3.77 -2.08
C GLY A 15 -9.22 3.15 -0.83
N ILE A 16 -8.38 2.14 -1.03
CA ILE A 16 -7.75 1.34 0.03
C ILE A 16 -6.91 2.21 0.97
N GLY A 17 -6.10 3.13 0.41
CA GLY A 17 -5.24 4.00 1.22
C GLY A 17 -6.03 4.91 2.16
N ARG A 18 -7.15 5.51 1.67
CA ARG A 18 -8.03 6.35 2.49
C ARG A 18 -8.71 5.53 3.60
N ALA A 19 -9.27 4.38 3.24
CA ALA A 19 -9.91 3.49 4.21
C ALA A 19 -8.92 3.00 5.28
N ALA A 20 -7.68 2.68 4.88
CA ALA A 20 -6.62 2.28 5.81
C ALA A 20 -6.20 3.43 6.73
N ALA A 21 -6.02 4.65 6.22
CA ALA A 21 -5.67 5.82 7.02
C ALA A 21 -6.72 6.12 8.11
N LEU A 22 -8.00 6.09 7.73
CA LEU A 22 -9.12 6.24 8.68
C LEU A 22 -9.13 5.13 9.73
N LEU A 23 -8.96 3.88 9.29
CA LEU A 23 -8.96 2.74 10.20
C LEU A 23 -7.76 2.77 11.16
N PHE A 24 -6.56 3.06 10.67
CA PHE A 24 -5.35 3.15 11.51
C PHE A 24 -5.48 4.25 12.56
N ALA A 25 -6.05 5.42 12.18
CA ALA A 25 -6.31 6.51 13.13
C ALA A 25 -7.33 6.10 14.20
N ARG A 26 -8.42 5.42 13.83
CA ARG A 26 -9.42 4.88 14.78
C ARG A 26 -8.83 3.87 15.74
N GLU A 27 -7.82 3.11 15.29
CA GLU A 27 -7.09 2.15 16.11
C GLU A 27 -5.99 2.79 16.99
N GLY A 28 -5.86 4.12 16.95
CA GLY A 28 -5.01 4.91 17.83
C GLY A 28 -3.67 5.35 17.22
N ALA A 29 -3.42 5.10 15.92
CA ALA A 29 -2.21 5.57 15.27
C ALA A 29 -2.27 7.06 14.95
N ALA A 30 -1.12 7.73 15.00
CA ALA A 30 -0.91 9.00 14.32
C ALA A 30 -0.58 8.73 12.84
N VAL A 31 -1.27 9.38 11.91
CA VAL A 31 -1.18 9.07 10.49
C VAL A 31 -0.52 10.20 9.70
N VAL A 32 0.53 9.89 8.95
CA VAL A 32 1.07 10.74 7.89
C VAL A 32 0.49 10.26 6.58
N ALA A 33 -0.43 11.03 6.01
CA ALA A 33 -1.17 10.68 4.80
C ALA A 33 -0.54 11.34 3.57
N ASN A 34 -0.29 10.57 2.51
CA ASN A 34 0.26 11.07 1.26
C ASN A 34 -0.65 10.80 0.07
N ALA A 35 -0.75 11.75 -0.79
CA ALA A 35 -1.23 11.66 -2.18
C ALA A 35 -0.79 12.91 -2.96
N ARG A 36 -1.05 12.94 -4.27
CA ARG A 36 -0.76 14.12 -5.11
C ARG A 36 -1.75 15.26 -4.87
N GLY A 37 -3.01 14.94 -4.62
CA GLY A 37 -4.09 15.93 -4.43
C GLY A 37 -4.15 16.44 -3.00
N GLU A 38 -3.72 17.66 -2.75
CA GLU A 38 -3.68 18.26 -1.42
C GLU A 38 -5.09 18.45 -0.82
N ALA A 39 -6.07 18.88 -1.61
CA ALA A 39 -7.43 19.12 -1.13
C ALA A 39 -8.10 17.86 -0.55
N GLU A 40 -7.93 16.70 -1.19
CA GLU A 40 -8.47 15.44 -0.71
C GLU A 40 -7.73 14.92 0.54
N LEU A 41 -6.43 15.19 0.64
CA LEU A 41 -5.66 14.89 1.85
C LEU A 41 -6.13 15.76 3.04
N GLN A 42 -6.37 17.06 2.83
CA GLN A 42 -6.87 17.94 3.90
C GLN A 42 -8.25 17.51 4.39
N LYS A 43 -9.14 17.06 3.49
CA LYS A 43 -10.45 16.48 3.87
C LYS A 43 -10.26 15.23 4.75
N LEU A 44 -9.34 14.34 4.35
CA LEU A 44 -9.04 13.14 5.13
C LEU A 44 -8.50 13.49 6.52
N VAL A 45 -7.55 14.42 6.61
CA VAL A 45 -6.99 14.87 7.88
C VAL A 45 -8.09 15.46 8.77
N SER A 46 -8.92 16.35 8.24
CA SER A 46 -10.04 16.95 8.99
C SER A 46 -11.03 15.89 9.49
N GLU A 47 -11.31 14.86 8.71
CA GLU A 47 -12.20 13.75 9.13
C GLU A 47 -11.57 12.93 10.26
N ILE A 48 -10.26 12.65 10.18
CA ILE A 48 -9.55 11.94 11.24
C ILE A 48 -9.54 12.76 12.54
N GLU A 49 -9.23 14.05 12.46
CA GLU A 49 -9.18 14.95 13.61
C GLU A 49 -10.56 15.15 14.24
N ALA A 50 -11.62 15.29 13.42
CA ALA A 50 -13.01 15.37 13.90
C ALA A 50 -13.45 14.11 14.66
N ALA A 51 -12.86 12.95 14.33
CA ALA A 51 -13.07 11.70 15.05
C ALA A 51 -12.15 11.53 16.28
N GLY A 52 -11.35 12.54 16.64
CA GLY A 52 -10.41 12.52 17.77
C GLY A 52 -9.07 11.84 17.47
N GLY A 53 -8.79 11.52 16.21
CA GLY A 53 -7.50 10.97 15.76
C GLY A 53 -6.45 12.04 15.51
N ARG A 54 -5.27 11.62 15.10
CA ARG A 54 -4.13 12.51 14.76
C ARG A 54 -3.68 12.22 13.34
N ALA A 55 -3.62 13.24 12.50
CA ALA A 55 -3.09 13.08 11.14
C ALA A 55 -2.38 14.33 10.65
N VAL A 56 -1.56 14.17 9.61
CA VAL A 56 -0.95 15.25 8.85
C VAL A 56 -0.91 14.87 7.37
N ALA A 57 -1.16 15.85 6.50
CA ALA A 57 -1.08 15.69 5.06
C ALA A 57 0.31 16.04 4.53
N VAL A 58 0.83 15.23 3.61
CA VAL A 58 2.04 15.52 2.83
C VAL A 58 1.71 15.26 1.36
N ALA A 59 1.48 16.33 0.61
CA ALA A 59 1.23 16.24 -0.83
C ALA A 59 2.53 15.95 -1.58
N GLY A 60 2.48 15.05 -2.58
CA GLY A 60 3.65 14.73 -3.41
C GLY A 60 3.48 13.44 -4.20
N ASP A 61 4.31 13.29 -5.22
CA ASP A 61 4.37 12.07 -6.02
C ASP A 61 5.36 11.07 -5.38
N VAL A 62 4.90 9.83 -5.16
CA VAL A 62 5.74 8.76 -4.58
C VAL A 62 6.86 8.29 -5.50
N ALA A 63 6.86 8.64 -6.78
CA ALA A 63 8.00 8.42 -7.66
C ALA A 63 9.18 9.36 -7.36
N ASP A 64 8.95 10.45 -6.61
CA ASP A 64 9.96 11.40 -6.18
C ASP A 64 10.51 11.06 -4.79
N GLU A 65 11.83 10.91 -4.66
CA GLU A 65 12.51 10.66 -3.38
C GLU A 65 12.26 11.80 -2.38
N GLY A 66 12.13 13.05 -2.85
CA GLY A 66 11.83 14.22 -1.99
C GLY A 66 10.51 14.06 -1.23
N THR A 67 9.50 13.46 -1.87
CA THR A 67 8.23 13.13 -1.22
C THR A 67 8.42 12.16 -0.06
N HIS A 68 9.22 11.12 -0.22
CA HIS A 68 9.48 10.16 0.86
C HIS A 68 10.27 10.78 2.01
N ARG A 69 11.20 11.71 1.73
CA ARG A 69 11.90 12.48 2.77
C ARG A 69 10.93 13.34 3.57
N ALA A 70 10.05 14.08 2.89
CA ALA A 70 9.04 14.91 3.55
C ALA A 70 8.07 14.07 4.40
N LEU A 71 7.68 12.87 3.96
CA LEU A 71 6.87 11.93 4.74
C LEU A 71 7.57 11.50 6.02
N LEU A 72 8.85 11.14 5.92
CA LEU A 72 9.62 10.75 7.08
C LEU A 72 9.84 11.93 8.05
N GLU A 73 10.20 13.12 7.53
CA GLU A 73 10.34 14.35 8.33
C GLU A 73 9.05 14.69 9.08
N ALA A 74 7.88 14.54 8.42
CA ALA A 74 6.60 14.74 9.07
C ALA A 74 6.34 13.71 10.19
N ALA A 75 6.66 12.43 9.96
CA ALA A 75 6.52 11.38 10.97
C ALA A 75 7.41 11.64 12.20
N LEU A 76 8.67 11.95 11.96
CA LEU A 76 9.64 12.22 13.03
C LEU A 76 9.32 13.53 13.76
N GLY A 77 9.10 14.62 13.02
CA GLY A 77 8.95 15.96 13.59
C GLY A 77 7.61 16.19 14.27
N ARG A 78 6.50 15.58 13.76
CA ARG A 78 5.15 15.77 14.33
C ARG A 78 4.78 14.71 15.34
N PHE A 79 5.29 13.48 15.19
CA PHE A 79 4.84 12.33 15.98
C PHE A 79 5.98 11.57 16.67
N GLY A 80 7.24 11.97 16.46
CA GLY A 80 8.39 11.48 17.21
C GLY A 80 8.93 10.11 16.76
N GLY A 81 8.54 9.59 15.61
CA GLY A 81 9.08 8.32 15.10
C GLY A 81 8.25 7.70 13.99
N LEU A 82 8.59 6.46 13.60
CA LEU A 82 7.86 5.68 12.60
C LEU A 82 7.80 4.21 13.03
N ASP A 83 6.61 3.66 13.10
CA ASP A 83 6.35 2.24 13.47
C ASP A 83 5.76 1.43 12.31
N ILE A 84 4.97 2.08 11.44
CA ILE A 84 4.18 1.42 10.40
C ILE A 84 4.32 2.18 9.08
N ALA A 85 4.48 1.46 7.99
CA ALA A 85 4.37 2.02 6.64
C ALA A 85 3.44 1.17 5.79
N LEU A 86 2.38 1.78 5.24
CA LEU A 86 1.56 1.22 4.19
C LEU A 86 1.93 1.90 2.87
N ASN A 87 2.83 1.27 2.12
CA ASN A 87 3.23 1.69 0.77
C ASN A 87 2.17 1.19 -0.21
N ASN A 88 1.10 1.99 -0.39
CA ASN A 88 -0.10 1.60 -1.12
C ASN A 88 -0.24 2.32 -2.46
N ALA A 89 0.32 3.51 -2.63
CA ALA A 89 0.25 4.25 -3.89
C ALA A 89 0.71 3.41 -5.09
N GLY A 90 0.04 3.59 -6.23
CA GLY A 90 0.38 2.89 -7.45
C GLY A 90 -0.54 3.24 -8.62
N THR A 91 -0.27 2.65 -9.77
CA THR A 91 -1.04 2.81 -11.00
C THR A 91 -1.18 1.47 -11.73
N VAL A 92 -2.26 1.29 -12.49
CA VAL A 92 -2.41 0.12 -13.38
C VAL A 92 -1.43 0.22 -14.57
N GLY A 93 -1.03 1.43 -14.92
CA GLY A 93 -0.21 1.66 -16.11
C GLY A 93 -0.97 1.42 -17.42
N PRO A 94 -0.26 1.13 -18.53
CA PRO A 94 -0.89 0.86 -19.81
C PRO A 94 -1.64 -0.46 -19.79
N TYR A 95 -2.86 -0.46 -20.36
CA TYR A 95 -3.68 -1.66 -20.55
C TYR A 95 -3.64 -2.09 -22.01
N LYS A 96 -2.58 -2.83 -22.38
CA LYS A 96 -2.34 -3.31 -23.74
C LYS A 96 -1.34 -4.48 -23.79
N PRO A 97 -1.29 -5.28 -24.88
CA PRO A 97 -0.32 -6.35 -25.03
C PRO A 97 1.12 -5.85 -24.81
N LEU A 98 1.95 -6.69 -24.16
CA LEU A 98 3.29 -6.28 -23.74
C LEU A 98 4.19 -5.82 -24.91
N GLY A 99 4.02 -6.41 -26.09
CA GLY A 99 4.77 -6.00 -27.30
C GLY A 99 4.43 -4.62 -27.83
N GLU A 100 3.34 -4.01 -27.35
CA GLU A 100 2.90 -2.68 -27.76
C GLU A 100 3.19 -1.61 -26.69
N VAL A 101 3.77 -2.01 -25.56
CA VAL A 101 4.10 -1.10 -24.45
C VAL A 101 5.37 -0.33 -24.82
N MET A 102 5.30 0.99 -24.78
CA MET A 102 6.47 1.84 -24.99
C MET A 102 7.38 1.80 -23.74
N LEU A 103 8.67 2.04 -23.96
CA LEU A 103 9.66 2.01 -22.87
C LEU A 103 9.31 3.03 -21.75
N GLU A 104 8.83 4.21 -22.12
CA GLU A 104 8.44 5.28 -21.19
C GLU A 104 7.26 4.86 -20.31
N GLU A 105 6.27 4.16 -20.90
CA GLU A 105 5.11 3.64 -20.17
C GLU A 105 5.52 2.56 -19.17
N TRP A 106 6.44 1.68 -19.61
CA TRP A 106 7.06 0.66 -18.75
C TRP A 106 7.80 1.30 -17.58
N GLN A 107 8.70 2.25 -17.87
CA GLN A 107 9.49 2.96 -16.86
C GLN A 107 8.60 3.71 -15.86
N HIS A 108 7.55 4.38 -16.36
CA HIS A 108 6.59 5.06 -15.49
C HIS A 108 5.87 4.08 -14.54
N ALA A 109 5.42 2.95 -15.05
CA ALA A 109 4.74 1.94 -14.20
C ALA A 109 5.70 1.36 -13.15
N LEU A 110 6.96 1.09 -13.51
CA LEU A 110 7.97 0.66 -12.54
C LEU A 110 8.27 1.75 -11.51
N ALA A 111 8.42 3.01 -11.94
CA ALA A 111 8.66 4.14 -11.04
C ALA A 111 7.56 4.26 -9.99
N MET A 112 6.29 4.21 -10.43
CA MET A 112 5.12 4.37 -9.57
C MET A 112 4.86 3.18 -8.65
N ASN A 113 5.10 1.94 -9.10
CA ASN A 113 4.67 0.74 -8.35
C ASN A 113 5.80 0.06 -7.58
N LEU A 114 7.02 0.06 -8.12
CA LEU A 114 8.15 -0.71 -7.57
C LEU A 114 9.25 0.20 -7.03
N THR A 115 9.71 1.16 -7.84
CA THR A 115 10.77 2.08 -7.38
C THR A 115 10.28 2.93 -6.20
N SER A 116 9.05 3.40 -6.23
CA SER A 116 8.44 4.13 -5.10
C SER A 116 8.42 3.30 -3.80
N ALA A 117 8.09 2.01 -3.91
CA ALA A 117 8.11 1.08 -2.77
C ALA A 117 9.52 0.93 -2.19
N PHE A 118 10.54 0.83 -3.06
CA PHE A 118 11.95 0.82 -2.64
C PHE A 118 12.37 2.14 -1.99
N LEU A 119 12.05 3.28 -2.59
CA LEU A 119 12.38 4.61 -2.04
C LEU A 119 11.78 4.80 -0.64
N GLY A 120 10.52 4.41 -0.48
CA GLY A 120 9.86 4.42 0.83
C GLY A 120 10.58 3.54 1.84
N ALA A 121 10.77 2.26 1.53
CA ALA A 121 11.42 1.31 2.43
C ALA A 121 12.83 1.73 2.83
N ARG A 122 13.60 2.23 1.88
CA ARG A 122 14.98 2.70 2.13
C ARG A 122 15.08 3.77 3.21
N LEU A 123 14.10 4.68 3.29
CA LEU A 123 14.05 5.75 4.29
C LEU A 123 13.31 5.31 5.57
N GLN A 124 12.29 4.46 5.44
CA GLN A 124 11.46 4.00 6.56
C GLN A 124 12.22 3.05 7.49
N ILE A 125 13.02 2.15 6.93
CA ILE A 125 13.74 1.11 7.70
C ILE A 125 14.65 1.72 8.79
N PRO A 126 15.56 2.66 8.49
CA PRO A 126 16.41 3.26 9.53
C PRO A 126 15.60 3.87 10.68
N ALA A 127 14.56 4.63 10.36
CA ALA A 127 13.70 5.26 11.37
C ALA A 127 12.94 4.24 12.24
N MET A 128 12.47 3.15 11.64
CA MET A 128 11.85 2.05 12.39
C MET A 128 12.84 1.34 13.31
N LEU A 129 14.09 1.16 12.87
CA LEU A 129 15.13 0.53 13.68
C LEU A 129 15.47 1.37 14.92
N GLU A 130 15.43 2.70 14.86
CA GLU A 130 15.57 3.60 16.00
C GLU A 130 14.47 3.39 17.05
N ARG A 131 13.30 2.89 16.61
CA ARG A 131 12.16 2.53 17.47
C ARG A 131 12.18 1.06 17.93
N GLY A 132 13.22 0.30 17.57
CA GLY A 132 13.35 -1.12 17.90
C GLY A 132 12.61 -2.07 16.95
N GLY A 133 12.15 -1.59 15.81
CA GLY A 133 11.48 -2.37 14.78
C GLY A 133 10.23 -1.70 14.22
N GLY A 134 9.56 -2.39 13.29
CA GLY A 134 8.37 -1.84 12.64
C GLY A 134 7.70 -2.80 11.67
N SER A 135 6.60 -2.37 11.07
CA SER A 135 5.86 -3.13 10.06
C SER A 135 5.76 -2.36 8.76
N ILE A 136 6.27 -2.92 7.67
CA ILE A 136 6.12 -2.39 6.32
C ILE A 136 5.16 -3.28 5.55
N VAL A 137 4.07 -2.70 5.07
CA VAL A 137 3.07 -3.37 4.24
C VAL A 137 3.12 -2.74 2.85
N PHE A 138 3.29 -3.55 1.83
CA PHE A 138 3.25 -3.12 0.44
C PHE A 138 1.97 -3.61 -0.22
N THR A 139 1.21 -2.72 -0.85
CA THR A 139 0.07 -3.11 -1.67
C THR A 139 0.57 -3.63 -3.02
N SER A 140 0.52 -4.95 -3.18
CA SER A 140 0.77 -5.66 -4.43
C SER A 140 -0.55 -6.05 -5.10
N THR A 141 -0.63 -7.21 -5.73
CA THR A 141 -1.83 -7.74 -6.40
C THR A 141 -1.67 -9.23 -6.66
N PHE A 142 -2.77 -9.93 -6.91
CA PHE A 142 -2.74 -11.30 -7.44
C PHE A 142 -2.26 -11.36 -8.91
N VAL A 143 -2.36 -10.25 -9.66
CA VAL A 143 -1.92 -10.17 -11.07
C VAL A 143 -0.39 -10.21 -11.12
N GLY A 144 0.16 -11.13 -11.88
CA GLY A 144 1.61 -11.33 -12.00
C GLY A 144 2.23 -12.15 -10.87
N THR A 145 1.53 -12.33 -9.73
CA THR A 145 2.00 -13.20 -8.64
C THR A 145 1.37 -14.60 -8.70
N SER A 146 0.12 -14.70 -9.12
CA SER A 146 -0.60 -15.98 -9.27
C SER A 146 -1.24 -16.16 -10.63
N VAL A 147 -1.69 -15.10 -11.29
CA VAL A 147 -2.33 -15.16 -12.61
C VAL A 147 -1.81 -14.08 -13.53
N GLY A 148 -1.83 -14.33 -14.85
CA GLY A 148 -1.67 -13.32 -15.89
C GLY A 148 -3.04 -12.84 -16.37
N ILE A 149 -3.20 -11.54 -16.57
CA ILE A 149 -4.39 -10.94 -17.19
C ILE A 149 -3.95 -10.29 -18.50
N PRO A 150 -4.63 -10.55 -19.62
CA PRO A 150 -4.31 -9.90 -20.88
C PRO A 150 -4.27 -8.38 -20.76
N GLY A 151 -3.25 -7.75 -21.33
CA GLY A 151 -3.04 -6.31 -21.27
C GLY A 151 -2.41 -5.77 -19.96
N MET A 152 -2.25 -6.60 -18.93
CA MET A 152 -1.71 -6.18 -17.63
C MET A 152 -0.27 -6.65 -17.36
N GLY A 153 0.50 -6.97 -18.39
CA GLY A 153 1.86 -7.50 -18.22
C GLY A 153 2.81 -6.54 -17.49
N THR A 154 2.76 -5.24 -17.82
CA THR A 154 3.55 -4.20 -17.15
C THR A 154 3.18 -4.05 -15.68
N TYR A 155 1.88 -4.00 -15.39
CA TYR A 155 1.37 -3.94 -14.03
C TYR A 155 1.79 -5.16 -13.22
N GLY A 156 1.55 -6.35 -13.77
CA GLY A 156 1.93 -7.62 -13.15
C GLY A 156 3.41 -7.68 -12.81
N ALA A 157 4.29 -7.33 -13.75
CA ALA A 157 5.73 -7.31 -13.54
C ALA A 157 6.15 -6.35 -12.42
N SER A 158 5.61 -5.11 -12.44
CA SER A 158 5.93 -4.10 -11.42
C SER A 158 5.49 -4.51 -10.02
N LYS A 159 4.32 -5.13 -9.89
CA LYS A 159 3.76 -5.57 -8.61
C LYS A 159 4.34 -6.90 -8.12
N ALA A 160 4.68 -7.82 -9.03
CA ALA A 160 5.40 -9.05 -8.67
C ALA A 160 6.79 -8.76 -8.09
N GLY A 161 7.49 -7.73 -8.60
CA GLY A 161 8.78 -7.28 -8.06
C GLY A 161 8.76 -6.90 -6.58
N ILE A 162 7.59 -6.47 -6.06
CA ILE A 162 7.41 -6.18 -4.63
C ILE A 162 7.67 -7.41 -3.75
N MET A 163 7.38 -8.62 -4.24
CA MET A 163 7.68 -9.84 -3.48
C MET A 163 9.18 -10.04 -3.27
N GLY A 164 10.01 -9.62 -4.23
CA GLY A 164 11.47 -9.59 -4.07
C GLY A 164 11.89 -8.62 -2.95
N LEU A 165 11.33 -7.39 -2.93
CA LEU A 165 11.58 -6.42 -1.85
C LEU A 165 11.18 -6.97 -0.48
N VAL A 166 9.99 -7.54 -0.38
CA VAL A 166 9.47 -8.11 0.88
C VAL A 166 10.39 -9.17 1.44
N LYS A 167 10.86 -10.10 0.60
CA LYS A 167 11.78 -11.16 1.01
C LYS A 167 13.16 -10.61 1.38
N GLY A 168 13.71 -9.69 0.57
CA GLY A 168 14.98 -9.05 0.85
C GLY A 168 14.98 -8.29 2.16
N ILE A 169 13.99 -7.43 2.40
CA ILE A 169 13.85 -6.68 3.66
C ILE A 169 13.72 -7.63 4.86
N THR A 170 12.94 -8.71 4.71
CA THR A 170 12.78 -9.69 5.79
C THR A 170 14.09 -10.40 6.11
N ALA A 171 14.85 -10.80 5.09
CA ALA A 171 16.14 -11.45 5.27
C ALA A 171 17.17 -10.52 5.95
N ASP A 172 17.23 -9.26 5.54
CA ASP A 172 18.21 -8.29 6.02
C ASP A 172 17.88 -7.75 7.43
N TYR A 173 16.59 -7.56 7.74
CA TYR A 173 16.16 -6.79 8.92
C TYR A 173 15.20 -7.54 9.86
N GLY A 174 14.78 -8.75 9.54
CA GLY A 174 13.86 -9.54 10.37
C GLY A 174 14.39 -9.76 11.79
N ALA A 175 15.68 -10.11 11.91
CA ALA A 175 16.35 -10.27 13.22
C ALA A 175 16.44 -8.95 14.03
N ARG A 176 16.22 -7.81 13.38
CA ARG A 176 16.23 -6.47 13.98
C ARG A 176 14.81 -5.92 14.19
N GLY A 177 13.79 -6.77 14.13
CA GLY A 177 12.41 -6.42 14.44
C GLY A 177 11.61 -5.78 13.31
N ILE A 178 12.11 -5.77 12.05
CA ILE A 178 11.34 -5.30 10.90
C ILE A 178 10.55 -6.47 10.29
N ARG A 179 9.24 -6.32 10.18
CA ARG A 179 8.38 -7.22 9.41
C ARG A 179 7.99 -6.55 8.10
N ALA A 180 8.30 -7.16 6.98
CA ALA A 180 7.85 -6.70 5.68
C ALA A 180 6.91 -7.74 5.07
N ASN A 181 5.73 -7.30 4.57
CA ASN A 181 4.75 -8.18 3.96
C ASN A 181 4.09 -7.52 2.75
N ALA A 182 3.63 -8.32 1.81
CA ALA A 182 2.79 -7.87 0.71
C ALA A 182 1.31 -8.18 1.01
N LEU A 183 0.45 -7.18 0.82
CA LEU A 183 -1.00 -7.32 0.74
C LEU A 183 -1.40 -7.42 -0.73
N LEU A 184 -2.11 -8.47 -1.11
CA LEU A 184 -2.51 -8.75 -2.48
C LEU A 184 -4.05 -8.66 -2.61
N PRO A 185 -4.59 -7.46 -2.83
CA PRO A 185 -6.03 -7.28 -3.04
C PRO A 185 -6.50 -7.93 -4.32
N GLY A 186 -7.75 -8.40 -4.31
CA GLY A 186 -8.56 -8.60 -5.50
C GLY A 186 -9.14 -7.30 -6.05
N GLY A 187 -10.08 -7.41 -6.98
CA GLY A 187 -10.89 -6.27 -7.43
C GLY A 187 -11.52 -5.60 -6.22
N THR A 188 -11.31 -4.29 -6.09
CA THR A 188 -11.77 -3.50 -4.95
C THR A 188 -12.50 -2.27 -5.45
N ASP A 189 -13.63 -1.90 -4.88
CA ASP A 189 -14.46 -0.78 -5.28
C ASP A 189 -13.78 0.57 -4.99
N THR A 190 -12.95 1.00 -5.93
CA THR A 190 -12.13 2.21 -5.86
C THR A 190 -12.21 2.95 -7.20
N PRO A 191 -11.76 4.20 -7.28
CA PRO A 191 -11.62 4.89 -8.57
C PRO A 191 -10.77 4.13 -9.60
N MET A 192 -9.81 3.31 -9.15
CA MET A 192 -8.96 2.48 -10.01
C MET A 192 -9.72 1.30 -10.63
N ALA A 193 -10.84 0.88 -10.06
CA ALA A 193 -11.63 -0.25 -10.56
C ALA A 193 -12.40 0.05 -11.85
N GLY A 194 -12.46 1.33 -12.24
CA GLY A 194 -13.13 1.75 -13.46
C GLY A 194 -14.65 1.84 -13.35
N ASP A 195 -15.33 1.62 -14.47
CA ASP A 195 -16.78 1.70 -14.60
C ASP A 195 -17.52 0.44 -14.11
N ALA A 196 -18.84 0.44 -14.21
CA ALA A 196 -19.68 -0.67 -13.75
C ALA A 196 -19.37 -1.99 -14.49
N ALA A 197 -19.11 -1.95 -15.78
CA ALA A 197 -18.80 -3.14 -16.58
C ALA A 197 -17.44 -3.74 -16.18
N GLN A 198 -16.45 -2.90 -15.93
CA GLN A 198 -15.13 -3.32 -15.44
C GLN A 198 -15.23 -3.94 -14.03
N LYS A 199 -16.06 -3.37 -13.15
CA LYS A 199 -16.30 -3.90 -11.80
C LYS A 199 -17.03 -5.26 -11.86
N GLU A 200 -18.02 -5.42 -12.74
CA GLU A 200 -18.74 -6.69 -12.95
C GLU A 200 -17.78 -7.76 -13.48
N TRP A 201 -16.98 -7.43 -14.49
CA TRP A 201 -15.96 -8.34 -15.00
C TRP A 201 -14.99 -8.76 -13.90
N ALA A 202 -14.47 -7.81 -13.11
CA ALA A 202 -13.58 -8.10 -11.98
C ALA A 202 -14.25 -8.99 -10.94
N ALA A 203 -15.54 -8.76 -10.61
CA ALA A 203 -16.32 -9.62 -9.72
C ALA A 203 -16.38 -11.07 -10.19
N GLY A 204 -16.52 -11.29 -11.48
CA GLY A 204 -16.51 -12.62 -12.11
C GLY A 204 -15.22 -13.41 -11.89
N LEU A 205 -14.09 -12.74 -11.71
CA LEU A 205 -12.78 -13.35 -11.47
C LEU A 205 -12.64 -13.97 -10.07
N HIS A 206 -13.42 -13.53 -9.09
CA HIS A 206 -13.34 -13.98 -7.71
C HIS A 206 -14.23 -15.19 -7.43
N ALA A 207 -13.79 -16.07 -6.54
CA ALA A 207 -14.63 -17.16 -6.04
C ALA A 207 -15.89 -16.62 -5.33
N LEU A 208 -15.76 -15.52 -4.60
CA LEU A 208 -16.86 -14.86 -3.89
C LEU A 208 -17.84 -14.09 -4.80
N LYS A 209 -17.57 -14.01 -6.13
CA LYS A 209 -18.43 -13.38 -7.15
C LYS A 209 -18.81 -11.93 -6.84
N ARG A 210 -17.94 -11.21 -6.21
CA ARG A 210 -18.03 -9.76 -5.97
C ARG A 210 -16.64 -9.14 -5.89
N ILE A 211 -16.55 -7.82 -6.03
CA ILE A 211 -15.37 -7.06 -5.64
C ILE A 211 -15.42 -6.72 -4.14
N ALA A 212 -14.27 -6.43 -3.56
CA ALA A 212 -14.18 -6.01 -2.16
C ALA A 212 -14.56 -4.54 -1.99
N GLN A 213 -15.01 -4.18 -0.80
CA GLN A 213 -15.03 -2.78 -0.37
C GLN A 213 -13.64 -2.38 0.16
N PRO A 214 -13.23 -1.11 0.01
CA PRO A 214 -11.93 -0.64 0.49
C PRO A 214 -11.65 -0.97 1.96
N GLU A 215 -12.68 -0.94 2.80
CA GLU A 215 -12.61 -1.25 4.23
C GLU A 215 -12.28 -2.71 4.51
N GLU A 216 -12.64 -3.64 3.61
CA GLU A 216 -12.27 -5.05 3.75
C GLU A 216 -10.76 -5.23 3.56
N ILE A 217 -10.20 -4.54 2.59
CA ILE A 217 -8.74 -4.55 2.33
C ILE A 217 -7.98 -3.77 3.42
N ALA A 218 -8.55 -2.65 3.91
CA ALA A 218 -7.97 -1.90 5.02
C ALA A 218 -7.87 -2.75 6.31
N ARG A 219 -8.84 -3.64 6.58
CA ARG A 219 -8.75 -4.58 7.71
C ARG A 219 -7.61 -5.59 7.54
N ALA A 220 -7.36 -6.07 6.33
CA ALA A 220 -6.22 -6.93 6.05
C ALA A 220 -4.87 -6.18 6.20
N ALA A 221 -4.82 -4.91 5.79
CA ALA A 221 -3.67 -4.04 6.03
C ALA A 221 -3.44 -3.82 7.54
N LEU A 222 -4.50 -3.58 8.32
CA LEU A 222 -4.44 -3.43 9.76
C LEU A 222 -3.90 -4.70 10.44
N PHE A 223 -4.35 -5.88 10.03
CA PHE A 223 -3.79 -7.15 10.53
C PHE A 223 -2.28 -7.19 10.35
N LEU A 224 -1.78 -6.96 9.13
CA LEU A 224 -0.34 -6.99 8.82
C LEU A 224 0.45 -5.90 9.58
N ALA A 225 -0.15 -4.73 9.78
CA ALA A 225 0.46 -3.60 10.49
C ALA A 225 0.53 -3.81 12.01
N SER A 226 -0.39 -4.59 12.58
CA SER A 226 -0.59 -4.73 14.03
C SER A 226 0.23 -5.87 14.65
N PRO A 227 0.29 -5.95 16.00
CA PRO A 227 0.88 -7.09 16.72
C PRO A 227 0.20 -8.44 16.45
N MET A 228 -1.02 -8.46 15.90
CA MET A 228 -1.69 -9.72 15.50
C MET A 228 -0.88 -10.50 14.46
N ALA A 229 -0.06 -9.82 13.65
CA ALA A 229 0.82 -10.40 12.65
C ALA A 229 2.27 -10.52 13.15
N SER A 230 2.50 -10.66 14.46
CA SER A 230 3.85 -10.67 15.07
C SER A 230 4.77 -11.76 14.52
N PHE A 231 4.22 -12.85 14.00
CA PHE A 231 4.98 -13.96 13.38
C PHE A 231 4.77 -14.05 11.87
N VAL A 232 4.25 -12.98 11.25
CA VAL A 232 4.06 -12.87 9.78
C VAL A 232 5.10 -11.93 9.21
N ALA A 233 6.08 -12.48 8.50
CA ALA A 233 7.15 -11.75 7.84
C ALA A 233 7.53 -12.43 6.52
N GLY A 234 7.85 -11.66 5.48
CA GLY A 234 8.21 -12.18 4.16
C GLY A 234 7.04 -12.77 3.37
N SER A 235 5.81 -12.54 3.80
CA SER A 235 4.62 -13.22 3.30
C SER A 235 3.83 -12.39 2.29
N ALA A 236 3.06 -13.11 1.44
CA ALA A 236 1.99 -12.57 0.62
C ALA A 236 0.64 -12.91 1.26
N LEU A 237 -0.12 -11.89 1.67
CA LEU A 237 -1.50 -12.06 2.16
C LEU A 237 -2.47 -11.77 1.02
N TYR A 238 -3.10 -12.80 0.49
CA TYR A 238 -4.16 -12.68 -0.51
C TYR A 238 -5.47 -12.25 0.16
N ALA A 239 -5.94 -11.04 -0.17
CA ALA A 239 -7.25 -10.52 0.18
C ALA A 239 -8.04 -10.31 -1.12
N ASP A 240 -8.24 -11.40 -1.86
CA ASP A 240 -8.61 -11.41 -3.28
C ASP A 240 -9.92 -12.15 -3.57
N GLY A 241 -10.72 -12.41 -2.56
CA GLY A 241 -11.99 -13.12 -2.72
C GLY A 241 -11.85 -14.53 -3.30
N GLY A 242 -10.67 -15.15 -3.13
CA GLY A 242 -10.36 -16.48 -3.60
C GLY A 242 -9.96 -16.53 -5.08
N ASN A 243 -9.60 -15.44 -5.72
CA ASN A 243 -9.16 -15.42 -7.11
C ASN A 243 -7.96 -16.35 -7.33
N ALA A 244 -6.92 -16.22 -6.53
CA ALA A 244 -5.71 -17.03 -6.63
C ALA A 244 -5.93 -18.52 -6.28
N ALA A 245 -7.03 -18.86 -5.62
CA ALA A 245 -7.34 -20.23 -5.21
C ALA A 245 -8.10 -21.05 -6.26
N VAL A 246 -8.77 -20.38 -7.21
CA VAL A 246 -9.68 -21.04 -8.19
C VAL A 246 -9.21 -20.93 -9.64
N LYS A 247 -7.99 -20.47 -9.88
CA LYS A 247 -7.40 -20.32 -11.23
C LYS A 247 -6.07 -21.04 -11.32
#